data_ac682400bfbe47dc6efc03d8dbeda00e
#
_entry.id   ac682400bfbe47dc6efc03d8dbeda00e
#
_cell.length_a   1.000
_cell.length_b   1.000
_cell.length_c   1.000
_cell.angle_alpha   90.00
_cell.angle_beta   90.00
_cell.angle_gamma   90.00
#
_symmetry.space_group_name_H-M   'P 1'
#
loop_
_entity.id
_entity.type
_entity.pdbx_description
1 polymer ?
#
loop_
_entity_poly.entity_id
_entity_poly.type
_entity_poly.pdbx_seq_one_letter_code
_entity_poly.pdbx_strand_id
1 'polypeptide(L)'
;MNNFNVLLVDDELEFLATLVKRLTKRGLNISTAKNGEDALKIIGGKVIDVVVLDVRMPGMDGIQTLREIKKIDPLMEVIMLTGHASVEVAIEGMELGAFDYLMKPADIDELFYKLQDAFKKKTIQQEKIEKLEEIIS
;
A
#
# COMPACT_ATOMS: atom_id res chain seq x y z
N MET A 1 16.57 11.34 -2.19
CA MET A 1 16.67 10.35 -2.55
C MET A 1 15.50 9.60 -2.56
N ASN A 2 14.96 9.13 -2.22
CA ASN A 2 13.95 8.11 -2.27
C ASN A 2 12.56 8.62 -2.23
N ASN A 3 12.24 9.52 -3.19
CA ASN A 3 10.87 9.93 -3.37
C ASN A 3 10.15 8.86 -4.16
N PHE A 4 9.24 8.18 -3.54
CA PHE A 4 8.38 7.25 -4.25
C PHE A 4 6.92 7.57 -3.93
N ASN A 5 6.02 6.97 -4.69
CA ASN A 5 4.61 7.32 -4.68
C ASN A 5 3.83 6.34 -3.81
N VAL A 6 3.13 6.86 -2.81
CA VAL A 6 2.35 6.07 -1.87
C VAL A 6 0.89 6.47 -1.96
N LEU A 7 0.02 5.48 -2.00
CA LEU A 7 -1.42 5.69 -1.91
C LEU A 7 -1.90 5.26 -0.52
N LEU A 8 -2.51 6.18 0.20
CA LEU A 8 -3.13 5.89 1.51
C LEU A 8 -4.62 5.71 1.31
N VAL A 9 -5.15 4.58 1.74
CA VAL A 9 -6.58 4.25 1.58
C VAL A 9 -7.19 4.05 2.96
N ASP A 10 -8.07 4.99 3.35
CA ASP A 10 -8.70 4.96 4.67
C ASP A 10 -9.93 5.88 4.61
N ASP A 11 -11.00 5.53 5.30
CA ASP A 11 -12.21 6.36 5.35
C ASP A 11 -12.18 7.37 6.50
N GLU A 12 -11.20 7.28 7.39
CA GLU A 12 -11.03 8.24 8.49
C GLU A 12 -10.23 9.45 8.01
N LEU A 13 -10.93 10.52 7.65
CA LEU A 13 -10.30 11.67 6.99
C LEU A 13 -9.25 12.38 7.86
N GLU A 14 -9.48 12.46 9.17
CA GLU A 14 -8.50 13.08 10.07
C GLU A 14 -7.22 12.26 10.16
N PHE A 15 -7.35 10.94 10.21
CA PHE A 15 -6.22 10.04 10.22
C PHE A 15 -5.40 10.18 8.93
N LEU A 16 -6.08 10.21 7.78
CA LEU A 16 -5.42 10.42 6.49
C LEU A 16 -4.66 11.74 6.46
N ALA A 17 -5.29 12.82 6.92
CA ALA A 17 -4.65 14.14 6.90
C ALA A 17 -3.36 14.14 7.72
N THR A 18 -3.37 13.48 8.87
CA THR A 18 -2.19 13.37 9.71
C THR A 18 -1.08 12.58 9.01
N LEU A 19 -1.41 11.46 8.40
CA LEU A 19 -0.43 10.64 7.68
C LEU A 19 0.14 11.38 6.48
N VAL A 20 -0.70 12.06 5.71
CA VAL A 20 -0.25 12.86 4.56
C VAL A 20 0.80 13.85 5.01
N LYS A 21 0.50 14.62 6.06
CA LYS A 21 1.39 15.64 6.56
C LYS A 21 2.73 15.06 6.98
N ARG A 22 2.70 13.97 7.74
CA ARG A 22 3.92 13.39 8.32
C ARG A 22 4.78 12.70 7.27
N LEU A 23 4.16 11.95 6.37
CA LEU A 23 4.89 11.23 5.32
C LEU A 23 5.42 12.17 4.24
N THR A 24 4.67 13.23 3.93
CA THR A 24 5.14 14.25 2.98
C THR A 24 6.40 14.93 3.51
N LYS A 25 6.47 15.20 4.81
CA LYS A 25 7.67 15.76 5.42
C LYS A 25 8.88 14.83 5.28
N ARG A 26 8.67 13.54 5.14
CA ARG A 26 9.74 12.58 4.95
C ARG A 26 10.10 12.36 3.47
N GLY A 27 9.55 13.19 2.59
CA GLY A 27 9.92 13.20 1.18
C GLY A 27 9.09 12.28 0.28
N LEU A 28 8.03 11.67 0.79
CA LEU A 28 7.20 10.79 -0.01
C LEU A 28 6.12 11.58 -0.77
N ASN A 29 5.75 11.10 -1.95
CA ASN A 29 4.66 11.66 -2.73
C ASN A 29 3.38 10.91 -2.38
N ILE A 30 2.44 11.59 -1.75
CA ILE A 30 1.27 10.94 -1.17
C ILE A 30 0.00 11.26 -1.96
N SER A 31 -0.74 10.20 -2.29
CA SER A 31 -2.10 10.31 -2.80
C SER A 31 -3.03 9.64 -1.79
N THR A 32 -4.30 10.00 -1.78
CA THR A 32 -5.26 9.43 -0.85
C THR A 32 -6.51 8.96 -1.56
N ALA A 33 -7.13 7.92 -0.99
CA ALA A 33 -8.45 7.45 -1.39
C ALA A 33 -9.22 7.13 -0.12
N LYS A 34 -10.51 7.34 -0.12
CA LYS A 34 -11.35 7.10 1.06
C LYS A 34 -12.11 5.79 1.00
N ASN A 35 -11.97 5.03 -0.06
CA ASN A 35 -12.58 3.71 -0.22
C ASN A 35 -11.82 2.91 -1.27
N GLY A 36 -12.16 1.62 -1.40
CA GLY A 36 -11.48 0.72 -2.33
C GLY A 36 -11.69 1.09 -3.80
N GLU A 37 -12.90 1.49 -4.16
CA GLU A 37 -13.22 1.85 -5.54
C GLU A 37 -12.38 3.03 -6.02
N ASP A 38 -12.28 4.06 -5.18
CA ASP A 38 -11.45 5.23 -5.50
C ASP A 38 -9.97 4.85 -5.59
N ALA A 39 -9.52 3.95 -4.70
CA ALA A 39 -8.14 3.46 -4.74
C ALA A 39 -7.83 2.80 -6.08
N LEU A 40 -8.71 1.94 -6.58
CA LEU A 40 -8.49 1.26 -7.85
C LEU A 40 -8.46 2.24 -9.02
N LYS A 41 -9.29 3.28 -8.99
CA LYS A 41 -9.25 4.32 -10.03
C LYS A 41 -7.92 5.05 -10.04
N ILE A 42 -7.41 5.40 -8.86
CA ILE A 42 -6.12 6.10 -8.76
C ILE A 42 -5.00 5.22 -9.27
N ILE A 43 -4.96 3.95 -8.90
CA ILE A 43 -3.95 3.01 -9.36
C ILE A 43 -3.98 2.84 -10.87
N GLY A 44 -5.17 2.88 -11.48
CA GLY A 44 -5.33 2.75 -12.92
C GLY A 44 -4.88 3.97 -13.71
N GLY A 45 -4.79 5.14 -13.10
CA GLY A 45 -4.49 6.38 -13.79
C GLY A 45 -3.23 7.11 -13.35
N LYS A 46 -2.48 6.55 -12.42
CA LYS A 46 -1.36 7.24 -11.80
C LYS A 46 -0.34 6.22 -11.32
N VAL A 47 0.94 6.58 -11.37
CA VAL A 47 2.00 5.70 -10.86
C VAL A 47 1.95 5.65 -9.34
N ILE A 48 1.72 4.48 -8.79
CA ILE A 48 1.75 4.22 -7.35
C ILE A 48 2.76 3.10 -7.11
N ASP A 49 3.61 3.26 -6.12
CA ASP A 49 4.64 2.26 -5.79
C ASP A 49 4.23 1.36 -4.64
N VAL A 50 3.65 1.93 -3.59
CA VAL A 50 3.21 1.18 -2.41
C VAL A 50 1.85 1.70 -1.97
N VAL A 51 0.98 0.80 -1.53
CA VAL A 51 -0.34 1.14 -1.00
C VAL A 51 -0.39 0.85 0.49
N VAL A 52 -0.91 1.80 1.27
CA VAL A 52 -1.26 1.58 2.67
C VAL A 52 -2.77 1.49 2.74
N LEU A 53 -3.28 0.36 3.19
CA LEU A 53 -4.69 0.00 3.04
C LEU A 53 -5.33 -0.31 4.38
N ASP A 54 -6.32 0.50 4.77
CA ASP A 54 -7.16 0.17 5.91
C ASP A 54 -8.00 -1.06 5.54
N VAL A 55 -7.99 -2.09 6.37
CA VAL A 55 -8.73 -3.32 6.06
C VAL A 55 -10.20 -3.23 6.41
N ARG A 56 -10.62 -2.20 7.13
CA ARG A 56 -12.03 -2.01 7.52
C ARG A 56 -12.58 -0.74 6.90
N MET A 57 -13.26 -0.88 5.79
CA MET A 57 -13.88 0.24 5.08
C MET A 57 -15.28 -0.15 4.63
N PRO A 58 -16.21 0.81 4.54
CA PRO A 58 -17.52 0.53 3.95
C PRO A 58 -17.40 0.26 2.45
N GLY A 59 -18.36 -0.47 1.90
CA GLY A 59 -18.35 -0.82 0.49
C GLY A 59 -17.39 -1.97 0.20
N MET A 60 -16.52 -1.79 -0.77
CA MET A 60 -15.47 -2.76 -1.06
C MET A 60 -14.50 -2.78 0.12
N ASP A 61 -14.42 -3.89 0.84
CA ASP A 61 -13.57 -3.99 2.01
C ASP A 61 -12.09 -4.10 1.64
N GLY A 62 -11.23 -4.02 2.67
CA GLY A 62 -9.79 -4.02 2.45
C GLY A 62 -9.26 -5.30 1.78
N ILE A 63 -9.79 -6.46 2.13
CA ILE A 63 -9.35 -7.72 1.54
C ILE A 63 -9.74 -7.78 0.06
N GLN A 64 -10.97 -7.39 -0.27
CA GLN A 64 -11.41 -7.36 -1.64
C GLN A 64 -10.58 -6.35 -2.46
N THR A 65 -10.30 -5.20 -1.87
CA THR A 65 -9.45 -4.19 -2.49
C THR A 65 -8.04 -4.75 -2.75
N LEU A 66 -7.46 -5.44 -1.78
CA LEU A 66 -6.15 -6.08 -1.95
C LEU A 66 -6.15 -7.06 -3.10
N ARG A 67 -7.17 -7.91 -3.20
CA ARG A 67 -7.29 -8.86 -4.32
C ARG A 67 -7.29 -8.15 -5.66
N GLU A 68 -8.08 -7.08 -5.78
CA GLU A 68 -8.18 -6.34 -7.04
C GLU A 68 -6.88 -5.61 -7.38
N ILE A 69 -6.19 -5.05 -6.38
CA ILE A 69 -4.89 -4.42 -6.59
C ILE A 69 -3.89 -5.43 -7.15
N LYS A 70 -3.82 -6.62 -6.56
CA LYS A 70 -2.88 -7.65 -7.00
C LYS A 70 -3.19 -8.19 -8.41
N LYS A 71 -4.45 -8.14 -8.83
CA LYS A 71 -4.82 -8.48 -10.21
C LYS A 71 -4.35 -7.42 -11.20
N ILE A 72 -4.46 -6.15 -10.83
CA ILE A 72 -4.04 -5.03 -11.70
C ILE A 72 -2.52 -4.99 -11.80
N ASP A 73 -1.83 -5.14 -10.69
CA ASP A 73 -0.36 -5.08 -10.63
C ASP A 73 0.15 -6.07 -9.58
N PRO A 74 0.59 -7.26 -10.01
CA PRO A 74 1.09 -8.27 -9.06
C PRO A 74 2.32 -7.82 -8.28
N LEU A 75 3.07 -6.83 -8.77
CA LEU A 75 4.25 -6.32 -8.09
C LEU A 75 3.93 -5.22 -7.07
N MET A 76 2.68 -4.73 -7.06
CA MET A 76 2.29 -3.70 -6.10
C MET A 76 2.41 -4.22 -4.69
N GLU A 77 3.17 -3.53 -3.85
CA GLU A 77 3.27 -3.90 -2.45
C GLU A 77 2.21 -3.17 -1.63
N VAL A 78 1.57 -3.91 -0.74
CA VAL A 78 0.49 -3.38 0.08
C VAL A 78 0.81 -3.60 1.55
N ILE A 79 0.74 -2.53 2.34
CA ILE A 79 0.84 -2.60 3.80
C ILE A 79 -0.57 -2.38 4.34
N MET A 80 -1.04 -3.30 5.18
CA MET A 80 -2.38 -3.21 5.75
C MET A 80 -2.35 -2.49 7.08
N LEU A 81 -3.32 -1.60 7.32
CA LEU A 81 -3.57 -1.04 8.64
C LEU A 81 -4.74 -1.79 9.26
N THR A 82 -4.56 -2.30 10.47
CA THR A 82 -5.57 -3.12 11.13
C THR A 82 -5.87 -2.63 12.54
N GLY A 83 -7.12 -2.79 12.99
CA GLY A 83 -7.46 -2.64 14.41
C GLY A 83 -7.36 -3.99 15.10
N HIS A 84 -7.50 -3.98 16.43
CA HIS A 84 -7.40 -5.22 17.22
C HIS A 84 -8.40 -6.29 16.81
N ALA A 85 -9.59 -5.89 16.37
CA ALA A 85 -10.62 -6.83 15.96
C ALA A 85 -10.41 -7.41 14.57
N SER A 86 -9.30 -7.07 13.91
CA SER A 86 -9.06 -7.43 12.51
C SER A 86 -7.87 -8.37 12.32
N VAL A 87 -7.44 -9.08 13.37
CA VAL A 87 -6.26 -9.96 13.28
C VAL A 87 -6.47 -11.06 12.25
N GLU A 88 -7.64 -11.67 12.22
CA GLU A 88 -7.93 -12.73 11.24
C GLU A 88 -7.89 -12.19 9.81
N VAL A 89 -8.38 -10.97 9.62
CA VAL A 89 -8.35 -10.30 8.32
C VAL A 89 -6.91 -10.00 7.91
N ALA A 90 -6.07 -9.60 8.86
CA ALA A 90 -4.65 -9.38 8.61
C ALA A 90 -3.96 -10.66 8.16
N ILE A 91 -4.25 -11.79 8.79
CA ILE A 91 -3.71 -13.09 8.39
C ILE A 91 -4.12 -13.42 6.95
N GLU A 92 -5.40 -13.25 6.63
CA GLU A 92 -5.90 -13.47 5.28
C GLU A 92 -5.17 -12.59 4.27
N GLY A 93 -4.97 -11.32 4.60
CA GLY A 93 -4.26 -10.40 3.71
C GLY A 93 -2.81 -10.80 3.47
N MET A 94 -2.11 -11.27 4.51
CA MET A 94 -0.75 -11.77 4.33
C MET A 94 -0.72 -12.99 3.41
N GLU A 95 -1.69 -13.89 3.54
CA GLU A 95 -1.81 -15.05 2.65
C GLU A 95 -2.10 -14.65 1.20
N LEU A 96 -2.77 -13.52 1.01
CA LEU A 96 -3.07 -12.99 -0.33
C LEU A 96 -1.93 -12.18 -0.94
N GLY A 97 -0.83 -12.03 -0.21
CA GLY A 97 0.36 -11.39 -0.74
C GLY A 97 0.60 -9.96 -0.28
N ALA A 98 -0.04 -9.49 0.77
CA ALA A 98 0.32 -8.20 1.36
C ALA A 98 1.76 -8.27 1.85
N PHE A 99 2.46 -7.14 1.78
CA PHE A 99 3.85 -7.07 2.21
C PHE A 99 3.95 -7.20 3.74
N ASP A 100 3.11 -6.46 4.45
CA ASP A 100 3.13 -6.46 5.92
C ASP A 100 1.85 -5.82 6.44
N TYR A 101 1.75 -5.72 7.75
CA TYR A 101 0.63 -5.05 8.41
C TYR A 101 1.14 -4.19 9.56
N LEU A 102 0.32 -3.25 10.01
CA LEU A 102 0.54 -2.44 11.20
C LEU A 102 -0.76 -2.31 11.96
N MET A 103 -0.68 -2.36 13.28
CA MET A 103 -1.85 -2.12 14.14
C MET A 103 -2.06 -0.62 14.32
N LYS A 104 -3.32 -0.17 14.25
CA LYS A 104 -3.67 1.20 14.63
C LYS A 104 -3.70 1.34 16.16
N PRO A 105 -3.24 2.47 16.71
CA PRO A 105 -2.66 3.64 16.04
C PRO A 105 -1.27 3.33 15.51
N ALA A 106 -0.99 3.75 14.27
CA ALA A 106 0.27 3.43 13.61
C ALA A 106 1.38 4.36 14.07
N ASP A 107 2.52 3.78 14.44
CA ASP A 107 3.74 4.52 14.68
C ASP A 107 4.28 5.01 13.34
N ILE A 108 4.48 6.32 13.19
CA ILE A 108 4.86 6.89 11.91
C ILE A 108 6.24 6.44 11.45
N ASP A 109 7.18 6.25 12.37
CA ASP A 109 8.52 5.79 12.03
C ASP A 109 8.48 4.34 11.56
N GLU A 110 7.72 3.51 12.25
CA GLU A 110 7.57 2.12 11.84
C GLU A 110 6.91 2.01 10.46
N LEU A 111 5.87 2.80 10.22
CA LEU A 111 5.21 2.82 8.92
C LEU A 111 6.18 3.28 7.84
N PHE A 112 6.95 4.32 8.11
CA PHE A 112 7.91 4.83 7.13
C PHE A 112 8.95 3.78 6.76
N TYR A 113 9.51 3.07 7.74
CA TYR A 113 10.49 2.00 7.46
C TYR A 113 9.87 0.86 6.66
N LYS A 114 8.63 0.47 6.97
CA LYS A 114 7.96 -0.56 6.20
C LYS A 114 7.68 -0.12 4.76
N LEU A 115 7.35 1.15 4.56
CA LEU A 115 7.18 1.71 3.22
C LEU A 115 8.48 1.64 2.42
N GLN A 116 9.60 2.00 3.04
CA GLN A 116 10.90 1.91 2.37
C GLN A 116 11.26 0.47 2.01
N ASP A 117 11.01 -0.47 2.91
CA ASP A 117 11.30 -1.87 2.67
C ASP A 117 10.41 -2.43 1.55
N ALA A 118 9.15 -2.05 1.52
CA ALA A 118 8.22 -2.47 0.47
C ALA A 118 8.64 -1.93 -0.89
N PHE A 119 9.03 -0.67 -0.94
CA PHE A 119 9.50 -0.06 -2.17
C PHE A 119 10.78 -0.74 -2.68
N LYS A 120 11.71 -1.03 -1.77
CA LYS A 120 12.95 -1.71 -2.12
C LYS A 120 12.67 -3.09 -2.70
N LYS A 121 11.76 -3.85 -2.08
CA LYS A 121 11.39 -5.17 -2.60
C LYS A 121 10.81 -5.07 -4.00
N LYS A 122 9.90 -4.12 -4.22
CA LYS A 122 9.30 -3.90 -5.54
C LYS A 122 10.35 -3.59 -6.59
N THR A 123 11.29 -2.69 -6.26
CA THR A 123 12.35 -2.28 -7.17
C THR A 123 13.25 -3.45 -7.55
N ILE A 124 13.65 -4.25 -6.57
CA ILE A 124 14.51 -5.42 -6.82
C ILE A 124 13.81 -6.43 -7.74
N GLN A 125 12.54 -6.72 -7.49
CA GLN A 125 11.81 -7.66 -8.32
C GLN A 125 11.61 -7.14 -9.74
N GLN A 126 11.32 -5.86 -9.88
CA GLN A 126 11.15 -5.23 -11.17
C GLN A 126 12.43 -5.31 -12.00
N GLU A 127 13.58 -5.04 -11.38
CA GLU A 127 14.89 -5.16 -12.04
C GLU A 127 15.18 -6.58 -12.48
N LYS A 128 14.83 -7.58 -11.66
CA LYS A 128 15.02 -8.99 -12.03
C LYS A 128 14.20 -9.36 -13.26
N ILE A 129 12.96 -8.91 -13.32
CA ILE A 129 12.09 -9.17 -14.46
C ILE A 129 12.64 -8.52 -15.71
N GLU A 130 13.07 -7.26 -15.62
CA GLU A 130 13.65 -6.53 -16.74
C GLU A 130 14.88 -7.23 -17.30
N LYS A 131 15.76 -7.74 -16.42
CA LYS A 131 16.95 -8.50 -16.86
C LYS A 131 16.57 -9.78 -17.58
N LEU A 132 15.56 -10.49 -17.08
CA LEU A 132 15.09 -11.70 -17.75
C LEU A 132 14.49 -11.39 -19.11
N GLU A 133 13.75 -10.30 -19.22
CA GLU A 133 13.17 -9.86 -20.49
C GLU A 133 14.27 -9.53 -21.51
N GLU A 134 15.36 -8.90 -21.07
CA GLU A 134 16.50 -8.62 -21.94
C GLU A 134 17.12 -9.89 -22.51
N ILE A 135 17.19 -10.95 -21.73
CA ILE A 135 17.73 -12.23 -22.19
C ILE A 135 16.85 -12.85 -23.27
N ILE A 136 15.54 -12.69 -23.15
CA ILE A 136 14.58 -13.26 -24.09
C ILE A 136 14.52 -12.46 -25.38
N SER A 137 14.66 -11.16 -25.32
CA SER A 137 14.51 -10.29 -26.51
C SER A 137 15.78 -10.25 -27.43
#